data_a5f809a2092db9fb763e07d460f0ac76
#
_entry.id   a5f809a2092db9fb763e07d460f0ac76
#
_cell.length_a   1.000
_cell.length_b   1.000
_cell.length_c   1.000
_cell.angle_alpha   90.00
_cell.angle_beta   90.00
_cell.angle_gamma   90.00
#
_symmetry.space_group_name_H-M   'P 1'
#
loop_
_entity.id
_entity.type
_entity.pdbx_description
1 polymer ?
#
loop_
_entity_poly.entity_id
_entity_poly.type
_entity_poly.pdbx_seq_one_letter_code
_entity_poly.pdbx_strand_id
1 'polypeptide(L)'
;MKNHYALVVGGTGMLKNVCHWLIEQDYHVYVIGRNQSKLNKLKQETIQPENLHGVAVDYQNSTCLSNELSNLFETNGIPDIVVSWIHSSAPQALPLIKDMISKQDLSTDWRLIHIQGSARFLEKENTPVPKNCLYRRVYLGFILENNDSRWLTHNEISSGVIHAITTDSNETIVGTLEPWDMRPQ
;
A
#
# COMPACT_ATOMS: atom_id res chain seq x y z
N MET A 1 10.61 -18.64 14.82
CA MET A 1 10.82 -17.27 14.28
C MET A 1 9.44 -16.66 14.07
N LYS A 2 9.25 -15.39 14.41
CA LYS A 2 7.98 -14.69 14.11
C LYS A 2 7.89 -14.52 12.59
N ASN A 3 6.84 -15.05 11.97
CA ASN A 3 6.61 -14.79 10.55
C ASN A 3 6.26 -13.30 10.40
N HIS A 4 6.98 -12.60 9.55
CA HIS A 4 6.64 -11.24 9.17
C HIS A 4 5.56 -11.28 8.10
N TYR A 5 4.50 -10.45 8.24
CA TYR A 5 3.56 -10.34 7.18
C TYR A 5 3.19 -8.90 6.79
N ALA A 6 2.91 -8.74 5.53
CA ALA A 6 2.54 -7.48 4.91
C ALA A 6 1.11 -7.54 4.37
N LEU A 7 0.37 -6.46 4.53
CA LEU A 7 -0.93 -6.25 3.88
C LEU A 7 -0.77 -5.21 2.77
N VAL A 8 -1.03 -5.58 1.52
CA VAL A 8 -0.94 -4.67 0.37
C VAL A 8 -2.32 -4.46 -0.22
N VAL A 9 -2.76 -3.22 -0.28
CA VAL A 9 -4.01 -2.80 -0.94
C VAL A 9 -3.68 -2.14 -2.26
N GLY A 10 -4.21 -2.67 -3.37
CA GLY A 10 -3.87 -2.20 -4.72
C GLY A 10 -2.66 -2.90 -5.34
N GLY A 11 -2.26 -4.07 -4.82
CA GLY A 11 -1.05 -4.80 -5.22
C GLY A 11 -1.09 -5.44 -6.60
N THR A 12 -2.24 -5.56 -7.26
CA THR A 12 -2.35 -6.22 -8.57
C THR A 12 -2.01 -5.31 -9.77
N GLY A 13 -1.75 -4.04 -9.54
CA GLY A 13 -1.41 -3.03 -10.55
C GLY A 13 -0.04 -2.41 -10.30
N MET A 14 -0.04 -1.12 -10.00
CA MET A 14 1.18 -0.31 -9.82
C MET A 14 2.07 -0.75 -8.65
N LEU A 15 1.56 -1.52 -7.70
CA LEU A 15 2.31 -2.05 -6.55
C LEU A 15 2.74 -3.51 -6.72
N LYS A 16 2.60 -4.08 -7.90
CA LYS A 16 2.97 -5.48 -8.18
C LYS A 16 4.42 -5.78 -7.76
N ASN A 17 5.38 -4.95 -8.18
CA ASN A 17 6.79 -5.15 -7.85
C ASN A 17 7.08 -4.93 -6.36
N VAL A 18 6.27 -4.13 -5.66
CA VAL A 18 6.35 -4.02 -4.19
C VAL A 18 5.98 -5.34 -3.52
N CYS A 19 4.93 -6.03 -4.02
CA CYS A 19 4.57 -7.36 -3.52
C CYS A 19 5.70 -8.37 -3.70
N HIS A 20 6.32 -8.41 -4.89
CA HIS A 20 7.45 -9.30 -5.18
C HIS A 20 8.65 -8.98 -4.28
N TRP A 21 9.00 -7.71 -4.15
CA TRP A 21 10.10 -7.28 -3.30
C TRP A 21 9.86 -7.63 -1.82
N LEU A 22 8.65 -7.45 -1.29
CA LEU A 22 8.32 -7.83 0.08
C LEU A 22 8.50 -9.34 0.32
N ILE A 23 8.16 -10.18 -0.67
CA ILE A 23 8.40 -11.62 -0.61
C ILE A 23 9.91 -11.93 -0.58
N GLU A 24 10.72 -11.22 -1.36
CA GLU A 24 12.19 -11.32 -1.34
C GLU A 24 12.80 -10.86 0.00
N GLN A 25 12.04 -10.09 0.79
CA GLN A 25 12.41 -9.69 2.16
C GLN A 25 11.78 -10.62 3.22
N ASP A 26 11.41 -11.85 2.86
CA ASP A 26 10.85 -12.89 3.73
C ASP A 26 9.50 -12.54 4.37
N TYR A 27 8.70 -11.66 3.75
CA TYR A 27 7.32 -11.40 4.17
C TYR A 27 6.35 -12.42 3.55
N HIS A 28 5.38 -12.85 4.35
CA HIS A 28 4.12 -13.36 3.81
C HIS A 28 3.25 -12.18 3.38
N VAL A 29 2.90 -12.09 2.11
CA VAL A 29 2.23 -10.92 1.54
C VAL A 29 0.77 -11.24 1.25
N TYR A 30 -0.13 -10.55 1.93
CA TYR A 30 -1.56 -10.59 1.69
C TYR A 30 -1.96 -9.43 0.80
N VAL A 31 -2.56 -9.72 -0.34
CA VAL A 31 -2.90 -8.73 -1.36
C VAL A 31 -4.40 -8.61 -1.48
N ILE A 32 -4.94 -7.46 -1.11
CA ILE A 32 -6.35 -7.13 -1.30
C ILE A 32 -6.57 -6.62 -2.72
N GLY A 33 -7.48 -7.27 -3.44
CA GLY A 33 -7.88 -6.87 -4.79
C GLY A 33 -9.22 -7.48 -5.21
N ARG A 34 -9.93 -6.83 -6.12
CA ARG A 34 -11.26 -7.28 -6.57
C ARG A 34 -11.22 -8.43 -7.57
N ASN A 35 -10.15 -8.55 -8.31
CA ASN A 35 -10.07 -9.44 -9.46
C ASN A 35 -9.23 -10.68 -9.14
N GLN A 36 -9.90 -11.82 -8.96
CA GLN A 36 -9.24 -13.10 -8.65
C GLN A 36 -8.21 -13.52 -9.71
N SER A 37 -8.50 -13.29 -10.99
CA SER A 37 -7.54 -13.64 -12.06
C SER A 37 -6.26 -12.84 -11.99
N LYS A 38 -6.33 -11.54 -11.63
CA LYS A 38 -5.13 -10.71 -11.42
C LYS A 38 -4.36 -11.14 -10.19
N LEU A 39 -5.03 -11.53 -9.11
CA LEU A 39 -4.39 -12.09 -7.91
C LEU A 39 -3.69 -13.41 -8.21
N ASN A 40 -4.32 -14.30 -8.96
CA ASN A 40 -3.73 -15.56 -9.39
C ASN A 40 -2.51 -15.34 -10.28
N LYS A 41 -2.59 -14.40 -11.23
CA LYS A 41 -1.47 -14.02 -12.08
C LYS A 41 -0.29 -13.48 -11.27
N LEU A 42 -0.55 -12.57 -10.32
CA LEU A 42 0.47 -12.02 -9.43
C LEU A 42 1.18 -13.15 -8.67
N LYS A 43 0.43 -14.12 -8.15
CA LYS A 43 0.97 -15.28 -7.45
C LYS A 43 1.85 -16.16 -8.34
N GLN A 44 1.44 -16.38 -9.59
CA GLN A 44 2.21 -17.18 -10.56
C GLN A 44 3.53 -16.52 -10.98
N GLU A 45 3.60 -15.19 -10.93
CA GLU A 45 4.77 -14.42 -11.36
C GLU A 45 5.79 -14.23 -10.23
N THR A 46 5.48 -14.62 -8.99
CA THR A 46 6.42 -14.52 -7.86
C THR A 46 7.31 -15.75 -7.73
N ILE A 47 8.53 -15.53 -7.21
CA ILE A 47 9.53 -16.59 -7.00
C ILE A 47 9.16 -17.56 -5.86
N GLN A 48 8.32 -17.12 -4.92
CA GLN A 48 7.84 -17.89 -3.77
C GLN A 48 6.31 -17.76 -3.68
N PRO A 49 5.57 -18.45 -4.55
CA PRO A 49 4.12 -18.30 -4.63
C PRO A 49 3.38 -18.73 -3.34
N GLU A 50 3.99 -19.56 -2.50
CA GLU A 50 3.48 -19.93 -1.19
C GLU A 50 3.41 -18.75 -0.22
N ASN A 51 4.25 -17.74 -0.39
CA ASN A 51 4.28 -16.54 0.45
C ASN A 51 3.33 -15.44 -0.02
N LEU A 52 2.66 -15.62 -1.18
CA LEU A 52 1.66 -14.66 -1.67
C LEU A 52 0.24 -15.20 -1.50
N HIS A 53 -0.59 -14.44 -0.81
CA HIS A 53 -1.97 -14.77 -0.47
C HIS A 53 -2.92 -13.70 -1.04
N GLY A 54 -3.66 -14.04 -2.08
CA GLY A 54 -4.67 -13.14 -2.66
C GLY A 54 -5.95 -13.16 -1.84
N VAL A 55 -6.43 -11.97 -1.48
CA VAL A 55 -7.71 -11.74 -0.79
C VAL A 55 -8.65 -11.06 -1.77
N ALA A 56 -9.56 -11.84 -2.37
CA ALA A 56 -10.48 -11.35 -3.37
C ALA A 56 -11.67 -10.63 -2.73
N VAL A 57 -11.55 -9.33 -2.55
CA VAL A 57 -12.59 -8.48 -1.96
C VAL A 57 -12.60 -7.10 -2.60
N ASP A 58 -13.80 -6.55 -2.79
CA ASP A 58 -13.94 -5.13 -3.13
C ASP A 58 -13.87 -4.29 -1.85
N TYR A 59 -12.80 -3.54 -1.69
CA TYR A 59 -12.60 -2.67 -0.52
C TYR A 59 -13.59 -1.49 -0.48
N GLN A 60 -14.41 -1.26 -1.50
CA GLN A 60 -15.56 -0.34 -1.45
C GLN A 60 -16.69 -0.90 -0.57
N ASN A 61 -16.78 -2.22 -0.44
CA ASN A 61 -17.72 -2.90 0.44
C ASN A 61 -17.11 -3.08 1.83
N SER A 62 -17.44 -2.17 2.75
CA SER A 62 -16.89 -2.18 4.12
C SER A 62 -17.19 -3.46 4.89
N THR A 63 -18.37 -4.05 4.70
CA THR A 63 -18.76 -5.29 5.38
C THR A 63 -17.91 -6.47 4.91
N CYS A 64 -17.76 -6.64 3.59
CA CYS A 64 -16.92 -7.70 3.03
C CYS A 64 -15.46 -7.50 3.44
N LEU A 65 -14.94 -6.28 3.33
CA LEU A 65 -13.57 -5.95 3.74
C LEU A 65 -13.34 -6.26 5.23
N SER A 66 -14.27 -5.86 6.10
CA SER A 66 -14.18 -6.12 7.54
C SER A 66 -14.14 -7.62 7.86
N ASN A 67 -14.97 -8.42 7.21
CA ASN A 67 -15.01 -9.87 7.41
C ASN A 67 -13.68 -10.53 7.00
N GLU A 68 -13.15 -10.18 5.82
CA GLU A 68 -11.86 -10.71 5.35
C GLU A 68 -10.70 -10.30 6.25
N LEU A 69 -10.66 -9.05 6.71
CA LEU A 69 -9.63 -8.57 7.64
C LEU A 69 -9.74 -9.26 9.02
N SER A 70 -10.96 -9.52 9.53
CA SER A 70 -11.15 -10.26 10.78
C SER A 70 -10.55 -11.65 10.68
N ASN A 71 -10.91 -12.41 9.64
CA ASN A 71 -10.36 -13.74 9.39
C ASN A 71 -8.83 -13.73 9.29
N LEU A 72 -8.29 -12.71 8.60
CA LEU A 72 -6.87 -12.56 8.40
C LEU A 72 -6.13 -12.30 9.71
N PHE A 73 -6.64 -11.37 10.53
CA PHE A 73 -6.00 -10.99 11.80
C PHE A 73 -6.15 -12.06 12.89
N GLU A 74 -7.26 -12.81 12.90
CA GLU A 74 -7.45 -13.95 13.79
C GLU A 74 -6.43 -15.07 13.51
N THR A 75 -6.09 -15.26 12.23
CA THR A 75 -5.17 -16.32 11.82
C THR A 75 -3.70 -15.91 11.95
N ASN A 76 -3.35 -14.67 11.61
CA ASN A 76 -1.96 -14.24 11.45
C ASN A 76 -1.52 -13.14 12.44
N GLY A 77 -2.45 -12.56 13.19
CA GLY A 77 -2.22 -11.34 13.97
C GLY A 77 -2.26 -10.08 13.10
N ILE A 78 -1.80 -8.95 13.65
CA ILE A 78 -1.71 -7.68 12.89
C ILE A 78 -0.52 -7.68 11.94
N PRO A 79 -0.62 -7.01 10.77
CA PRO A 79 0.52 -6.90 9.86
C PRO A 79 1.64 -6.04 10.45
N ASP A 80 2.89 -6.42 10.16
CA ASP A 80 4.06 -5.58 10.48
C ASP A 80 4.12 -4.33 9.59
N ILE A 81 3.58 -4.44 8.36
CA ILE A 81 3.51 -3.34 7.39
C ILE A 81 2.23 -3.40 6.56
N VAL A 82 1.60 -2.26 6.39
CA VAL A 82 0.48 -2.05 5.46
C VAL A 82 0.95 -1.10 4.36
N VAL A 83 0.87 -1.53 3.12
CA VAL A 83 1.14 -0.69 1.93
C VAL A 83 -0.17 -0.42 1.24
N SER A 84 -0.61 0.84 1.23
CA SER A 84 -1.97 1.18 0.84
C SER A 84 -2.01 2.20 -0.29
N TRP A 85 -2.52 1.75 -1.45
CA TRP A 85 -3.03 2.60 -2.50
C TRP A 85 -4.53 2.33 -2.68
N ILE A 86 -5.35 3.25 -2.22
CA ILE A 86 -6.81 3.14 -2.26
C ILE A 86 -7.36 4.30 -3.10
N HIS A 87 -8.19 3.97 -4.08
CA HIS A 87 -8.82 4.96 -4.93
C HIS A 87 -9.80 5.84 -4.13
N SER A 88 -9.92 7.11 -4.52
CA SER A 88 -10.79 8.09 -3.87
C SER A 88 -12.28 7.70 -3.80
N SER A 89 -12.71 6.71 -4.60
CA SER A 89 -14.06 6.14 -4.54
C SER A 89 -14.34 5.29 -3.28
N ALA A 90 -13.31 4.98 -2.48
CA ALA A 90 -13.42 4.19 -1.26
C ALA A 90 -12.76 4.90 -0.06
N PRO A 91 -13.21 6.11 0.31
CA PRO A 91 -12.56 6.90 1.36
C PRO A 91 -12.62 6.24 2.74
N GLN A 92 -13.55 5.31 2.96
CA GLN A 92 -13.75 4.58 4.22
C GLN A 92 -12.80 3.38 4.40
N ALA A 93 -12.15 2.89 3.33
CA ALA A 93 -11.40 1.63 3.39
C ALA A 93 -10.15 1.73 4.29
N LEU A 94 -9.32 2.75 4.13
CA LEU A 94 -8.14 2.93 4.97
C LEU A 94 -8.49 3.23 6.44
N PRO A 95 -9.46 4.10 6.77
CA PRO A 95 -9.97 4.24 8.14
C PRO A 95 -10.41 2.92 8.76
N LEU A 96 -11.14 2.08 8.01
CA LEU A 96 -11.58 0.76 8.50
C LEU A 96 -10.39 -0.16 8.81
N ILE A 97 -9.41 -0.26 7.93
CA ILE A 97 -8.20 -1.08 8.14
C ILE A 97 -7.47 -0.62 9.42
N LYS A 98 -7.27 0.69 9.58
CA LYS A 98 -6.62 1.25 10.79
C LYS A 98 -7.40 0.96 12.07
N ASP A 99 -8.72 1.13 12.04
CA ASP A 99 -9.60 0.85 13.18
C ASP A 99 -9.53 -0.63 13.58
N MET A 100 -9.57 -1.53 12.61
CA MET A 100 -9.50 -2.96 12.86
C MET A 100 -8.15 -3.40 13.44
N ILE A 101 -7.04 -2.83 12.96
CA ILE A 101 -5.72 -3.07 13.55
C ILE A 101 -5.67 -2.51 14.98
N SER A 102 -6.21 -1.31 15.22
CA SER A 102 -6.18 -0.67 16.54
C SER A 102 -7.01 -1.38 17.60
N LYS A 103 -7.97 -2.22 17.20
CA LYS A 103 -8.75 -3.06 18.10
C LYS A 103 -8.05 -4.35 18.53
N GLN A 104 -6.93 -4.66 17.89
CA GLN A 104 -6.07 -5.79 18.27
C GLN A 104 -5.07 -5.37 19.35
N ASP A 105 -4.00 -6.12 19.52
CA ASP A 105 -2.94 -5.79 20.47
C ASP A 105 -2.20 -4.51 20.08
N LEU A 106 -2.25 -3.48 20.93
CA LEU A 106 -1.57 -2.21 20.75
C LEU A 106 -0.11 -2.21 21.23
N SER A 107 0.40 -3.34 21.71
CA SER A 107 1.77 -3.44 22.23
C SER A 107 2.82 -3.56 21.12
N THR A 108 2.42 -3.89 19.91
CA THR A 108 3.31 -4.07 18.75
C THR A 108 3.19 -2.90 17.79
N ASP A 109 4.31 -2.28 17.44
CA ASP A 109 4.35 -1.25 16.41
C ASP A 109 4.19 -1.87 15.01
N TRP A 110 3.50 -1.16 14.14
CA TRP A 110 3.34 -1.51 12.74
C TRP A 110 3.51 -0.28 11.85
N ARG A 111 3.87 -0.49 10.59
CA ARG A 111 4.11 0.60 9.63
C ARG A 111 2.95 0.74 8.66
N LEU A 112 2.52 1.98 8.41
CA LEU A 112 1.59 2.30 7.33
C LEU A 112 2.31 3.13 6.26
N ILE A 113 2.48 2.55 5.09
CA ILE A 113 2.96 3.23 3.89
C ILE A 113 1.73 3.69 3.11
N HIS A 114 1.34 4.93 3.31
CA HIS A 114 0.16 5.53 2.68
C HIS A 114 0.55 6.23 1.39
N ILE A 115 0.23 5.60 0.28
CA ILE A 115 0.52 6.12 -1.06
C ILE A 115 -0.65 6.99 -1.50
N GLN A 116 -0.34 8.18 -1.97
CA GLN A 116 -1.30 9.22 -2.33
C GLN A 116 -0.93 9.86 -3.67
N GLY A 117 -1.93 10.32 -4.42
CA GLY A 117 -1.69 11.12 -5.63
C GLY A 117 -1.18 12.53 -5.30
N SER A 118 -0.58 13.18 -6.29
CA SER A 118 0.03 14.51 -6.17
C SER A 118 -0.88 15.59 -5.56
N ALA A 119 -2.19 15.55 -5.86
CA ALA A 119 -3.15 16.53 -5.32
C ALA A 119 -3.21 16.52 -3.78
N ARG A 120 -3.04 15.37 -3.15
CA ARG A 120 -3.07 15.24 -1.69
C ARG A 120 -1.90 15.93 -0.99
N PHE A 121 -0.79 16.14 -1.69
CA PHE A 121 0.34 16.88 -1.15
C PHE A 121 -0.01 18.34 -0.83
N LEU A 122 -0.85 18.97 -1.66
CA LEU A 122 -1.30 20.35 -1.41
C LEU A 122 -2.30 20.45 -0.26
N GLU A 123 -3.12 19.43 -0.07
CA GLU A 123 -4.15 19.40 0.98
C GLU A 123 -3.56 19.19 2.38
N LYS A 124 -2.42 18.49 2.48
CA LYS A 124 -1.71 18.13 3.73
C LYS A 124 -2.66 17.69 4.86
N GLU A 125 -3.65 16.88 4.51
CA GLU A 125 -4.62 16.40 5.49
C GLU A 125 -3.92 15.66 6.64
N ASN A 126 -4.27 16.03 7.86
CA ASN A 126 -3.82 15.31 9.03
C ASN A 126 -4.63 14.01 9.15
N THR A 127 -4.04 12.90 8.73
CA THR A 127 -4.67 11.58 8.80
C THR A 127 -4.49 11.01 10.22
N PRO A 128 -5.55 10.87 11.02
CA PRO A 128 -5.43 10.26 12.34
C PRO A 128 -4.94 8.82 12.22
N VAL A 129 -3.95 8.46 13.04
CA VAL A 129 -3.40 7.10 13.10
C VAL A 129 -3.32 6.60 14.54
N PRO A 130 -3.40 5.28 14.79
CA PRO A 130 -3.18 4.70 16.11
C PRO A 130 -1.79 5.05 16.66
N LYS A 131 -1.63 5.06 18.00
CA LYS A 131 -0.38 5.44 18.66
C LYS A 131 0.82 4.54 18.28
N ASN A 132 0.55 3.27 18.03
CA ASN A 132 1.55 2.27 17.62
C ASN A 132 1.70 2.17 16.08
N CYS A 133 1.16 3.12 15.32
CA CYS A 133 1.29 3.18 13.87
C CYS A 133 2.42 4.13 13.48
N LEU A 134 3.45 3.59 12.87
CA LEU A 134 4.52 4.35 12.24
C LEU A 134 4.05 4.79 10.85
N TYR A 135 3.47 5.97 10.77
CA TYR A 135 2.84 6.48 9.57
C TYR A 135 3.86 7.12 8.60
N ARG A 136 3.89 6.63 7.37
CA ARG A 136 4.77 7.10 6.29
C ARG A 136 3.95 7.50 5.08
N ARG A 137 4.17 8.70 4.56
CA ARG A 137 3.49 9.22 3.37
C ARG A 137 4.35 9.04 2.14
N VAL A 138 3.73 8.58 1.06
CA VAL A 138 4.36 8.54 -0.26
C VAL A 138 3.46 9.27 -1.24
N TYR A 139 3.97 10.36 -1.81
CA TYR A 139 3.24 11.14 -2.82
C TYR A 139 3.74 10.80 -4.22
N LEU A 140 2.81 10.48 -5.11
CA LEU A 140 3.10 10.19 -6.50
C LEU A 140 3.00 11.48 -7.31
N GLY A 141 4.13 11.96 -7.75
CA GLY A 141 4.25 13.10 -8.64
C GLY A 141 4.26 12.71 -10.12
N PHE A 142 5.09 13.37 -10.89
CA PHE A 142 5.26 13.18 -12.32
C PHE A 142 6.74 13.29 -12.71
N ILE A 143 7.05 12.99 -13.96
CA ILE A 143 8.41 13.12 -14.52
C ILE A 143 8.44 14.30 -15.48
N LEU A 144 9.50 15.11 -15.40
CA LEU A 144 9.82 16.16 -16.37
C LEU A 144 10.89 15.63 -17.34
N GLU A 145 10.59 15.68 -18.63
CA GLU A 145 11.51 15.26 -19.70
C GLU A 145 11.47 16.30 -20.84
N ASN A 146 12.61 16.93 -21.15
CA ASN A 146 12.76 17.82 -22.33
C ASN A 146 11.66 18.88 -22.47
N ASN A 147 11.33 19.61 -21.42
CA ASN A 147 10.26 20.61 -21.34
C ASN A 147 8.82 20.05 -21.48
N ASP A 148 8.66 18.76 -21.37
CA ASP A 148 7.36 18.07 -21.30
C ASP A 148 7.23 17.30 -19.99
N SER A 149 6.06 16.76 -19.71
CA SER A 149 5.79 16.00 -18.52
C SER A 149 4.99 14.75 -18.81
N ARG A 150 5.21 13.71 -17.99
CA ARG A 150 4.42 12.48 -18.03
C ARG A 150 4.17 11.93 -16.64
N TRP A 151 3.12 11.13 -16.51
CA TRP A 151 2.90 10.37 -15.29
C TRP A 151 4.00 9.31 -15.07
N LEU A 152 4.18 8.94 -13.81
CA LEU A 152 5.05 7.84 -13.41
C LEU A 152 4.58 6.51 -14.03
N THR A 153 5.52 5.70 -14.46
CA THR A 153 5.27 4.29 -14.82
C THR A 153 5.06 3.45 -13.56
N HIS A 154 4.45 2.28 -13.68
CA HIS A 154 4.30 1.34 -12.56
C HIS A 154 5.64 0.94 -11.94
N ASN A 155 6.70 0.82 -12.75
CA ASN A 155 8.04 0.52 -12.25
C ASN A 155 8.61 1.66 -11.41
N GLU A 156 8.47 2.91 -11.87
CA GLU A 156 8.92 4.08 -11.12
C GLU A 156 8.17 4.23 -9.81
N ILE A 157 6.84 3.99 -9.81
CA ILE A 157 6.03 3.99 -8.60
C ILE A 157 6.51 2.92 -7.63
N SER A 158 6.62 1.66 -8.08
CA SER A 158 7.07 0.56 -7.22
C SER A 158 8.47 0.81 -6.66
N SER A 159 9.41 1.28 -7.49
CA SER A 159 10.77 1.60 -7.04
C SER A 159 10.79 2.71 -5.98
N GLY A 160 9.97 3.75 -6.17
CA GLY A 160 9.83 4.84 -5.21
C GLY A 160 9.21 4.38 -3.88
N VAL A 161 8.20 3.51 -3.93
CA VAL A 161 7.58 2.93 -2.73
C VAL A 161 8.56 2.00 -2.00
N ILE A 162 9.31 1.16 -2.71
CA ILE A 162 10.36 0.31 -2.12
C ILE A 162 11.41 1.17 -1.45
N HIS A 163 11.85 2.26 -2.09
CA HIS A 163 12.78 3.22 -1.49
C HIS A 163 12.22 3.81 -0.19
N ALA A 164 10.96 4.23 -0.17
CA ALA A 164 10.31 4.77 1.02
C ALA A 164 10.25 3.74 2.16
N ILE A 165 9.96 2.47 1.86
CA ILE A 165 9.94 1.38 2.85
C ILE A 165 11.36 1.14 3.41
N THR A 166 12.36 1.15 2.55
CA THR A 166 13.77 0.87 2.92
C THR A 166 14.37 2.00 3.76
N THR A 167 14.13 3.26 3.40
CA THR A 167 14.65 4.43 4.12
C THR A 167 13.84 4.78 5.36
N ASP A 168 12.63 4.25 5.48
CA ASP A 168 11.67 4.53 6.55
C ASP A 168 11.39 6.02 6.78
N SER A 169 11.46 6.82 5.71
CA SER A 169 11.25 8.26 5.75
C SER A 169 9.80 8.62 6.06
N ASN A 170 9.57 9.66 6.86
CA ASN A 170 8.22 10.11 7.21
C ASN A 170 7.41 10.56 5.99
N GLU A 171 8.10 11.14 4.99
CA GLU A 171 7.51 11.60 3.74
C GLU A 171 8.46 11.35 2.58
N THR A 172 7.94 10.82 1.48
CA THR A 172 8.69 10.55 0.25
C THR A 172 7.89 11.06 -0.95
N ILE A 173 8.55 11.74 -1.87
CA ILE A 173 7.97 12.14 -3.16
C ILE A 173 8.61 11.26 -4.24
N VAL A 174 7.78 10.59 -5.04
CA VAL A 174 8.23 9.82 -6.21
C VAL A 174 8.07 10.70 -7.44
N GLY A 175 9.15 10.94 -8.18
CA GLY A 175 9.18 11.94 -9.24
C GLY A 175 9.29 13.36 -8.70
N THR A 176 8.59 14.31 -9.31
CA THR A 176 8.49 15.69 -8.85
C THR A 176 7.04 16.14 -8.69
N LEU A 177 6.83 17.17 -7.86
CA LEU A 177 5.56 17.86 -7.71
C LEU A 177 5.62 19.30 -8.25
N GLU A 178 6.82 19.73 -8.66
CA GLU A 178 7.05 21.09 -9.15
C GLU A 178 7.75 21.08 -10.51
N PRO A 179 7.44 22.06 -11.36
CA PRO A 179 6.41 23.08 -11.20
C PRO A 179 5.00 22.50 -11.39
N TRP A 180 4.04 22.91 -10.56
CA TRP A 180 2.70 22.32 -10.53
C TRP A 180 1.91 22.46 -11.83
N ASP A 181 2.11 23.57 -12.55
CA ASP A 181 1.50 23.84 -13.85
C ASP A 181 1.97 22.90 -14.97
N MET A 182 3.11 22.23 -14.76
CA MET A 182 3.63 21.19 -15.67
C MET A 182 3.05 19.80 -15.39
N ARG A 183 2.18 19.66 -14.39
CA ARG A 183 1.55 18.37 -14.08
C ARG A 183 0.74 17.85 -15.28
N PRO A 184 0.93 16.59 -15.73
CA PRO A 184 0.16 16.03 -16.84
C PRO A 184 -1.34 16.08 -16.55
N GLN A 185 -2.16 16.33 -17.59
CA GLN A 185 -3.63 16.35 -17.48
C GLN A 185 -4.24 14.95 -17.58
#